data_969f9e0ac7a1c705328cab4f0424a240
#
_entry.id   969f9e0ac7a1c705328cab4f0424a240
#
_cell.length_a   1.000
_cell.length_b   1.000
_cell.length_c   1.000
_cell.angle_alpha   90.00
_cell.angle_beta   90.00
_cell.angle_gamma   90.00
#
_symmetry.space_group_name_H-M   'P 1'
#
loop_
_entity.id
_entity.type
_entity.pdbx_description
1 polymer ?
#
loop_
_entity_poly.entity_id
_entity_poly.type
_entity_poly.pdbx_seq_one_letter_code
_entity_poly.pdbx_strand_id
1 'polypeptide(L)'
;MRELYSPDGLWLHRQIYFFVALFILFILLFSLTAESFGQEKYPNRPITIVAPFPPGGVADLTARPVAAAMEKVLKNPVVVVNKTGAAGAVGMSSVANAKPDGYTLLMALSSISIIPEADKLFDRKPAYTMDQLVPIALISADPTIFVVNADRPWKNVKEFVEDAKKRPGEISYSSSGVYGTLHMAMEMLSHSAGISLKHVPYAGAGPALTAILGGHVDTLASGPAVVIPHIKAGKLRPLAGWGAKRVASLPDVPTFKELGYDIEFYIWAGLFAPRGTPAPVMQKVRESV
;
A
#
# COMPACT_ATOMS: atom_id res chain seq x y z
N MET A 1 -69.77 -55.22 -7.24
CA MET A 1 -69.38 -53.82 -7.40
C MET A 1 -70.09 -52.89 -6.39
N ARG A 2 -69.84 -53.05 -5.08
CA ARG A 2 -70.47 -52.23 -4.03
C ARG A 2 -69.61 -52.23 -2.76
N GLU A 3 -68.28 -51.94 -2.85
CA GLU A 3 -67.43 -51.81 -1.69
C GLU A 3 -66.35 -50.71 -1.81
N LEU A 4 -66.58 -49.63 -2.54
CA LEU A 4 -65.62 -48.54 -2.73
C LEU A 4 -66.01 -47.18 -2.11
N TYR A 5 -67.09 -47.15 -1.33
CA TYR A 5 -67.49 -45.94 -0.58
C TYR A 5 -67.82 -46.26 0.89
N SER A 6 -66.77 -46.56 1.71
CA SER A 6 -66.97 -46.49 3.15
C SER A 6 -66.78 -45.02 3.61
N PRO A 7 -67.65 -44.55 4.54
CA PRO A 7 -67.52 -43.20 5.11
C PRO A 7 -66.16 -42.90 5.73
N ASP A 8 -65.43 -43.94 6.16
CA ASP A 8 -64.12 -43.87 6.84
C ASP A 8 -62.99 -43.47 5.87
N GLY A 9 -63.09 -43.82 4.57
CA GLY A 9 -62.09 -43.45 3.56
C GLY A 9 -62.04 -41.94 3.25
N LEU A 10 -63.22 -41.31 3.23
CA LEU A 10 -63.37 -39.89 3.01
C LEU A 10 -62.80 -39.04 4.19
N TRP A 11 -62.93 -39.54 5.42
CA TRP A 11 -62.39 -38.86 6.59
C TRP A 11 -60.87 -38.94 6.64
N LEU A 12 -60.27 -40.07 6.25
CA LEU A 12 -58.83 -40.27 6.21
C LEU A 12 -58.18 -39.36 5.15
N HIS A 13 -58.79 -39.22 3.94
CA HIS A 13 -58.29 -38.30 2.90
C HIS A 13 -58.37 -36.84 3.30
N ARG A 14 -59.42 -36.41 4.02
CA ARG A 14 -59.54 -35.05 4.55
C ARG A 14 -58.47 -34.75 5.57
N GLN A 15 -58.10 -35.65 6.43
CA GLN A 15 -57.02 -35.51 7.39
C GLN A 15 -55.67 -35.38 6.68
N ILE A 16 -55.40 -36.24 5.70
CA ILE A 16 -54.15 -36.20 4.94
C ILE A 16 -54.00 -34.83 4.21
N TYR A 17 -55.02 -34.36 3.53
CA TYR A 17 -55.00 -33.06 2.86
C TYR A 17 -54.81 -31.89 3.86
N PHE A 18 -55.41 -31.98 5.03
CA PHE A 18 -55.21 -30.99 6.10
C PHE A 18 -53.76 -30.94 6.59
N PHE A 19 -53.13 -32.07 6.85
CA PHE A 19 -51.74 -32.15 7.25
C PHE A 19 -50.79 -31.72 6.12
N VAL A 20 -51.06 -32.08 4.87
CA VAL A 20 -50.27 -31.62 3.73
C VAL A 20 -50.37 -30.10 3.56
N ALA A 21 -51.56 -29.56 3.68
CA ALA A 21 -51.77 -28.08 3.60
C ALA A 21 -51.04 -27.35 4.75
N LEU A 22 -51.10 -27.91 5.98
CA LEU A 22 -50.38 -27.36 7.15
C LEU A 22 -48.85 -27.42 6.96
N PHE A 23 -48.35 -28.52 6.39
CA PHE A 23 -46.93 -28.70 6.10
C PHE A 23 -46.43 -27.74 5.00
N ILE A 24 -47.24 -27.54 3.97
CA ILE A 24 -46.95 -26.57 2.89
C ILE A 24 -46.97 -25.13 3.47
N LEU A 25 -47.95 -24.81 4.31
CA LEU A 25 -48.01 -23.51 5.00
C LEU A 25 -46.81 -23.30 5.91
N PHE A 26 -46.35 -24.33 6.62
CA PHE A 26 -45.18 -24.28 7.46
C PHE A 26 -43.89 -24.05 6.64
N ILE A 27 -43.73 -24.72 5.48
CA ILE A 27 -42.61 -24.51 4.56
C ILE A 27 -42.65 -23.08 4.00
N LEU A 28 -43.84 -22.57 3.61
CA LEU A 28 -44.02 -21.20 3.13
C LEU A 28 -43.69 -20.16 4.22
N LEU A 29 -44.11 -20.35 5.45
CA LEU A 29 -43.77 -19.49 6.57
C LEU A 29 -42.28 -19.55 6.92
N PHE A 30 -41.65 -20.71 6.81
CA PHE A 30 -40.21 -20.89 7.06
C PHE A 30 -39.37 -20.28 5.95
N SER A 31 -39.80 -20.30 4.70
CA SER A 31 -39.13 -19.64 3.59
C SER A 31 -39.22 -18.10 3.64
N LEU A 32 -40.28 -17.55 4.22
CA LEU A 32 -40.41 -16.10 4.43
C LEU A 32 -39.50 -15.56 5.53
N THR A 33 -39.03 -16.40 6.47
CA THR A 33 -38.10 -15.98 7.51
C THR A 33 -36.63 -16.07 7.10
N ALA A 34 -36.31 -16.74 6.01
CA ALA A 34 -34.92 -16.95 5.57
C ALA A 34 -34.26 -15.73 4.91
N GLU A 35 -35.01 -14.70 4.52
CA GLU A 35 -34.45 -13.52 3.84
C GLU A 35 -34.09 -12.35 4.79
N SER A 36 -34.24 -12.50 6.08
CA SER A 36 -34.01 -11.40 7.05
C SER A 36 -32.74 -11.55 7.91
N PHE A 37 -31.73 -12.30 7.45
CA PHE A 37 -30.37 -12.03 7.90
C PHE A 37 -29.92 -10.75 7.20
N GLY A 38 -30.32 -9.61 7.76
CA GLY A 38 -29.96 -8.29 7.28
C GLY A 38 -28.46 -8.26 7.05
N GLN A 39 -28.06 -8.04 5.82
CA GLN A 39 -26.69 -7.73 5.45
C GLN A 39 -26.26 -6.55 6.33
N GLU A 40 -25.47 -6.81 7.40
CA GLU A 40 -24.98 -5.76 8.27
C GLU A 40 -24.42 -4.65 7.40
N LYS A 41 -24.95 -3.44 7.57
CA LYS A 41 -24.61 -2.29 6.71
C LYS A 41 -23.12 -1.99 6.87
N TYR A 42 -22.31 -2.41 5.90
CA TYR A 42 -20.88 -2.06 5.86
C TYR A 42 -20.69 -0.56 5.62
N PRO A 43 -19.77 0.13 6.33
CA PRO A 43 -19.09 -0.30 7.54
C PRO A 43 -19.97 -0.09 8.80
N ASN A 44 -19.88 -0.99 9.78
CA ASN A 44 -20.54 -0.89 11.09
C ASN A 44 -19.54 -0.84 12.27
N ARG A 45 -18.24 -0.89 11.98
CA ARG A 45 -17.12 -0.79 12.91
C ARG A 45 -15.94 -0.07 12.26
N PRO A 46 -14.94 0.40 13.04
CA PRO A 46 -13.79 1.11 12.49
C PRO A 46 -13.05 0.31 11.42
N ILE A 47 -12.62 1.02 10.36
CA ILE A 47 -11.75 0.47 9.31
C ILE A 47 -10.31 0.79 9.68
N THR A 48 -9.40 -0.15 9.50
CA THR A 48 -7.97 0.03 9.72
C THR A 48 -7.23 0.11 8.39
N ILE A 49 -6.47 1.20 8.18
CA ILE A 49 -5.48 1.28 7.08
C ILE A 49 -4.11 0.99 7.69
N VAL A 50 -3.49 -0.11 7.27
CA VAL A 50 -2.12 -0.45 7.64
C VAL A 50 -1.16 0.32 6.75
N ALA A 51 -0.33 1.18 7.35
CA ALA A 51 0.84 1.79 6.73
C ALA A 51 2.06 0.94 7.09
N PRO A 52 2.75 0.30 6.11
CA PRO A 52 3.78 -0.71 6.40
C PRO A 52 5.15 -0.12 6.78
N PHE A 53 5.21 1.18 7.08
CA PHE A 53 6.41 1.93 7.43
C PHE A 53 6.19 2.81 8.67
N PRO A 54 7.26 3.30 9.31
CA PRO A 54 7.15 4.21 10.45
C PRO A 54 6.41 5.51 10.12
N PRO A 55 5.86 6.20 11.13
CA PRO A 55 5.27 7.53 10.95
C PRO A 55 6.23 8.53 10.29
N GLY A 56 5.65 9.53 9.58
CA GLY A 56 6.39 10.61 8.91
C GLY A 56 7.03 10.22 7.57
N GLY A 57 6.93 8.95 7.13
CA GLY A 57 7.31 8.52 5.79
C GLY A 57 6.15 8.65 4.79
N VAL A 58 6.44 8.42 3.49
CA VAL A 58 5.47 8.60 2.39
C VAL A 58 4.16 7.83 2.64
N ALA A 59 4.24 6.56 3.06
CA ALA A 59 3.03 5.76 3.32
C ALA A 59 2.14 6.37 4.42
N ASP A 60 2.75 6.85 5.49
CA ASP A 60 2.02 7.46 6.62
C ASP A 60 1.41 8.83 6.23
N LEU A 61 2.22 9.68 5.56
CA LEU A 61 1.78 11.00 5.07
C LEU A 61 0.67 10.89 4.02
N THR A 62 0.60 9.79 3.27
CA THR A 62 -0.47 9.53 2.30
C THR A 62 -1.69 8.88 2.97
N ALA A 63 -1.48 7.93 3.89
CA ALA A 63 -2.57 7.19 4.52
C ALA A 63 -3.48 8.08 5.40
N ARG A 64 -2.91 9.03 6.14
CA ARG A 64 -3.70 9.86 7.07
C ARG A 64 -4.72 10.78 6.39
N PRO A 65 -4.38 11.55 5.34
CA PRO A 65 -5.38 12.32 4.59
C PRO A 65 -6.45 11.45 3.94
N VAL A 66 -6.06 10.28 3.40
CA VAL A 66 -7.01 9.32 2.81
C VAL A 66 -7.97 8.79 3.87
N ALA A 67 -7.46 8.38 5.04
CA ALA A 67 -8.30 7.93 6.15
C ALA A 67 -9.30 9.01 6.59
N ALA A 68 -8.85 10.26 6.72
CA ALA A 68 -9.72 11.40 7.08
C ALA A 68 -10.78 11.69 6.01
N ALA A 69 -10.46 11.53 4.72
CA ALA A 69 -11.43 11.66 3.63
C ALA A 69 -12.46 10.52 3.67
N MET A 70 -12.00 9.28 3.77
CA MET A 70 -12.87 8.10 3.88
C MET A 70 -13.81 8.18 5.07
N GLU A 71 -13.33 8.62 6.25
CA GLU A 71 -14.16 8.79 7.46
C GLU A 71 -15.32 9.77 7.23
N LYS A 72 -15.08 10.89 6.54
CA LYS A 72 -16.12 11.86 6.19
C LYS A 72 -17.21 11.27 5.30
N VAL A 73 -16.84 10.42 4.33
CA VAL A 73 -17.77 9.80 3.38
C VAL A 73 -18.51 8.62 4.01
N LEU A 74 -17.77 7.73 4.68
CA LEU A 74 -18.31 6.50 5.25
C LEU A 74 -19.11 6.73 6.56
N LYS A 75 -18.94 7.89 7.20
CA LYS A 75 -19.50 8.21 8.53
C LYS A 75 -19.14 7.17 9.58
N ASN A 76 -17.93 6.63 9.48
CA ASN A 76 -17.40 5.58 10.34
C ASN A 76 -15.89 5.79 10.52
N PRO A 77 -15.32 5.59 11.73
CA PRO A 77 -13.90 5.83 11.97
C PRO A 77 -12.99 5.05 11.02
N VAL A 78 -11.96 5.72 10.51
CA VAL A 78 -10.90 5.11 9.71
C VAL A 78 -9.55 5.41 10.36
N VAL A 79 -8.90 4.37 10.90
CA VAL A 79 -7.70 4.49 11.72
C VAL A 79 -6.47 4.05 10.93
N VAL A 80 -5.40 4.83 10.98
CA VAL A 80 -4.10 4.45 10.41
C VAL A 80 -3.22 3.80 11.48
N VAL A 81 -2.72 2.60 11.18
CA VAL A 81 -1.80 1.85 12.05
C VAL A 81 -0.49 1.60 11.32
N ASN A 82 0.62 2.03 11.90
CA ASN A 82 1.95 1.78 11.35
C ASN A 82 2.44 0.38 11.78
N LYS A 83 2.62 -0.53 10.79
CA LYS A 83 3.10 -1.90 11.02
C LYS A 83 4.39 -2.13 10.24
N THR A 84 5.51 -1.86 10.89
CA THR A 84 6.83 -1.77 10.27
C THR A 84 7.59 -3.09 10.25
N GLY A 85 8.61 -3.19 9.41
CA GLY A 85 9.56 -4.31 9.36
C GLY A 85 9.84 -4.80 7.93
N ALA A 86 11.08 -5.27 7.70
CA ALA A 86 11.56 -5.85 6.45
C ALA A 86 11.15 -5.03 5.21
N ALA A 87 11.52 -3.74 5.16
CA ALA A 87 11.17 -2.79 4.08
C ALA A 87 9.66 -2.69 3.77
N GLY A 88 8.80 -3.00 4.76
CA GLY A 88 7.34 -3.00 4.63
C GLY A 88 6.71 -4.39 4.50
N ALA A 89 7.48 -5.45 4.27
CA ALA A 89 6.96 -6.81 4.07
C ALA A 89 6.08 -7.30 5.23
N VAL A 90 6.42 -6.94 6.48
CA VAL A 90 5.64 -7.32 7.68
C VAL A 90 4.23 -6.73 7.62
N GLY A 91 4.10 -5.45 7.34
CA GLY A 91 2.79 -4.80 7.21
C GLY A 91 2.00 -5.32 6.02
N MET A 92 2.65 -5.46 4.86
CA MET A 92 2.03 -5.98 3.62
C MET A 92 1.53 -7.41 3.81
N SER A 93 2.35 -8.31 4.36
CA SER A 93 1.97 -9.69 4.68
C SER A 93 0.80 -9.75 5.66
N SER A 94 0.78 -8.85 6.66
CA SER A 94 -0.31 -8.84 7.63
C SER A 94 -1.67 -8.53 7.02
N VAL A 95 -1.71 -7.70 5.97
CA VAL A 95 -2.96 -7.40 5.25
C VAL A 95 -3.27 -8.50 4.24
N ALA A 96 -2.26 -9.01 3.51
CA ALA A 96 -2.43 -10.12 2.58
C ALA A 96 -3.09 -11.36 3.23
N ASN A 97 -2.84 -11.56 4.53
CA ASN A 97 -3.40 -12.66 5.32
C ASN A 97 -4.58 -12.24 6.23
N ALA A 98 -5.08 -11.01 6.12
CA ALA A 98 -6.22 -10.55 6.89
C ALA A 98 -7.55 -11.09 6.33
N LYS A 99 -8.62 -11.01 7.14
CA LYS A 99 -9.97 -11.36 6.68
C LYS A 99 -10.38 -10.44 5.52
N PRO A 100 -10.91 -10.99 4.42
CA PRO A 100 -11.34 -10.20 3.26
C PRO A 100 -12.74 -9.59 3.48
N ASP A 101 -12.92 -8.84 4.54
CA ASP A 101 -14.18 -8.23 4.95
C ASP A 101 -14.23 -6.70 4.78
N GLY A 102 -13.13 -6.11 4.27
CA GLY A 102 -13.00 -4.67 4.00
C GLY A 102 -12.63 -3.82 5.21
N TYR A 103 -12.44 -4.40 6.40
CA TYR A 103 -12.07 -3.64 7.60
C TYR A 103 -10.56 -3.52 7.83
N THR A 104 -9.76 -4.23 7.03
CA THR A 104 -8.30 -4.11 7.04
C THR A 104 -7.82 -3.81 5.63
N LEU A 105 -7.30 -2.61 5.43
CA LEU A 105 -6.77 -2.13 4.15
C LEU A 105 -5.27 -1.86 4.29
N LEU A 106 -4.58 -1.76 3.16
CA LEU A 106 -3.14 -1.51 3.09
C LEU A 106 -2.87 -0.24 2.29
N MET A 107 -2.13 0.70 2.85
CA MET A 107 -1.50 1.78 2.09
C MET A 107 -0.08 1.35 1.71
N ALA A 108 0.07 0.73 0.55
CA ALA A 108 1.36 0.24 0.06
C ALA A 108 2.10 1.27 -0.77
N LEU A 109 3.43 1.09 -0.84
CA LEU A 109 4.31 1.80 -1.77
C LEU A 109 4.84 0.83 -2.84
N SER A 110 5.60 1.34 -3.81
CA SER A 110 6.15 0.56 -4.92
C SER A 110 6.94 -0.70 -4.51
N SER A 111 7.49 -0.75 -3.30
CA SER A 111 8.15 -1.95 -2.75
C SER A 111 7.23 -3.17 -2.64
N ILE A 112 5.91 -3.01 -2.71
CA ILE A 112 4.95 -4.14 -2.67
C ILE A 112 5.19 -5.15 -3.79
N SER A 113 5.61 -4.69 -4.97
CA SER A 113 5.94 -5.57 -6.11
C SER A 113 7.41 -5.98 -6.14
N ILE A 114 8.30 -5.20 -5.54
CA ILE A 114 9.75 -5.45 -5.57
C ILE A 114 10.14 -6.58 -4.62
N ILE A 115 9.65 -6.55 -3.38
CA ILE A 115 10.07 -7.47 -2.31
C ILE A 115 9.78 -8.93 -2.65
N PRO A 116 8.58 -9.33 -3.11
CA PRO A 116 8.32 -10.73 -3.46
C PRO A 116 9.20 -11.23 -4.60
N GLU A 117 9.53 -10.38 -5.58
CA GLU A 117 10.39 -10.75 -6.69
C GLU A 117 11.86 -10.86 -6.25
N ALA A 118 12.34 -9.97 -5.37
CA ALA A 118 13.64 -10.08 -4.76
C ALA A 118 13.76 -11.38 -3.93
N ASP A 119 12.73 -11.74 -3.17
CA ASP A 119 12.74 -13.00 -2.43
C ASP A 119 12.86 -14.22 -3.33
N LYS A 120 12.13 -14.26 -4.46
CA LYS A 120 12.25 -15.34 -5.46
C LYS A 120 13.64 -15.39 -6.09
N LEU A 121 14.19 -14.21 -6.43
CA LEU A 121 15.53 -14.11 -7.05
C LEU A 121 16.64 -14.67 -6.15
N PHE A 122 16.47 -14.60 -4.83
CA PHE A 122 17.41 -15.10 -3.83
C PHE A 122 16.96 -16.41 -3.18
N ASP A 123 16.11 -17.20 -3.84
CA ASP A 123 15.60 -18.49 -3.37
C ASP A 123 14.99 -18.43 -1.95
N ARG A 124 14.38 -17.27 -1.59
CA ARG A 124 13.65 -17.09 -0.33
C ARG A 124 12.16 -17.22 -0.56
N LYS A 125 11.47 -17.82 0.41
CA LYS A 125 10.00 -17.85 0.37
C LYS A 125 9.44 -16.45 0.63
N PRO A 126 8.68 -15.84 -0.31
CA PRO A 126 8.04 -14.55 -0.08
C PRO A 126 7.08 -14.58 1.12
N ALA A 127 7.09 -13.52 1.91
CA ALA A 127 6.17 -13.36 3.04
C ALA A 127 4.71 -13.13 2.59
N TYR A 128 4.52 -12.68 1.37
CA TYR A 128 3.23 -12.50 0.68
C TYR A 128 3.47 -12.55 -0.83
N THR A 129 2.40 -12.70 -1.60
CA THR A 129 2.42 -12.62 -3.06
C THR A 129 1.41 -11.57 -3.55
N MET A 130 1.65 -10.99 -4.73
CA MET A 130 0.80 -9.91 -5.27
C MET A 130 -0.64 -10.35 -5.52
N ASP A 131 -0.87 -11.62 -5.81
CA ASP A 131 -2.19 -12.17 -6.04
C ASP A 131 -3.06 -12.28 -4.76
N GLN A 132 -2.47 -12.14 -3.57
CA GLN A 132 -3.20 -12.07 -2.30
C GLN A 132 -3.84 -10.70 -2.04
N LEU A 133 -3.50 -9.68 -2.84
CA LEU A 133 -3.95 -8.30 -2.67
C LEU A 133 -4.68 -7.80 -3.91
N VAL A 134 -5.75 -7.02 -3.70
CA VAL A 134 -6.53 -6.41 -4.79
C VAL A 134 -6.39 -4.89 -4.70
N PRO A 135 -5.97 -4.20 -5.79
CA PRO A 135 -5.86 -2.76 -5.79
C PRO A 135 -7.25 -2.10 -5.73
N ILE A 136 -7.36 -1.05 -4.93
CA ILE A 136 -8.54 -0.21 -4.79
C ILE A 136 -8.36 1.07 -5.59
N ALA A 137 -7.29 1.83 -5.29
CA ALA A 137 -6.97 3.09 -5.93
C ALA A 137 -5.46 3.37 -5.92
N LEU A 138 -4.97 4.01 -6.97
CA LEU A 138 -3.68 4.69 -6.96
C LEU A 138 -3.91 6.08 -6.34
N ILE A 139 -3.22 6.38 -5.25
CA ILE A 139 -3.41 7.62 -4.49
C ILE A 139 -2.42 8.70 -4.96
N SER A 140 -1.15 8.33 -5.11
CA SER A 140 -0.11 9.21 -5.65
C SER A 140 0.92 8.42 -6.44
N ALA A 141 1.61 9.12 -7.36
CA ALA A 141 2.77 8.62 -8.08
C ALA A 141 3.74 9.80 -8.28
N ASP A 142 4.65 9.94 -7.33
CA ASP A 142 5.59 11.06 -7.31
C ASP A 142 6.97 10.62 -7.76
N PRO A 143 7.67 11.40 -8.60
CA PRO A 143 9.06 11.12 -8.92
C PRO A 143 9.91 11.23 -7.65
N THR A 144 10.78 10.28 -7.45
CA THR A 144 11.74 10.33 -6.34
C THR A 144 12.74 11.45 -6.55
N ILE A 145 13.18 12.12 -5.48
CA ILE A 145 14.18 13.18 -5.49
C ILE A 145 15.46 12.69 -4.86
N PHE A 146 16.58 12.90 -5.55
CA PHE A 146 17.93 12.70 -5.04
C PHE A 146 18.38 13.93 -4.28
N VAL A 147 18.69 13.76 -3.01
CA VAL A 147 19.17 14.80 -2.12
C VAL A 147 20.47 14.41 -1.44
N VAL A 148 21.29 15.42 -1.17
CA VAL A 148 22.47 15.32 -0.31
C VAL A 148 22.28 16.18 0.92
N ASN A 149 22.98 15.86 2.02
CA ASN A 149 23.10 16.79 3.15
C ASN A 149 23.73 18.10 2.64
N ALA A 150 23.20 19.25 3.04
CA ALA A 150 23.62 20.56 2.51
C ALA A 150 25.10 20.88 2.80
N ASP A 151 25.70 20.30 3.83
CA ASP A 151 27.10 20.47 4.20
C ASP A 151 28.06 19.68 3.28
N ARG A 152 27.53 18.78 2.42
CA ARG A 152 28.36 18.04 1.48
C ARG A 152 28.79 18.91 0.31
N PRO A 153 29.98 18.69 -0.30
CA PRO A 153 30.56 19.58 -1.29
C PRO A 153 29.79 19.62 -2.62
N TRP A 154 29.07 18.55 -2.97
CA TRP A 154 28.48 18.36 -4.29
C TRP A 154 27.33 19.35 -4.55
N LYS A 155 27.43 20.11 -5.63
CA LYS A 155 26.42 21.07 -6.08
C LYS A 155 25.51 20.51 -7.18
N ASN A 156 25.93 19.45 -7.85
CA ASN A 156 25.24 18.81 -8.95
C ASN A 156 25.58 17.30 -9.03
N VAL A 157 24.85 16.55 -9.87
CA VAL A 157 25.05 15.12 -10.06
C VAL A 157 26.42 14.79 -10.62
N LYS A 158 26.98 15.64 -11.51
CA LYS A 158 28.29 15.41 -12.10
C LYS A 158 29.38 15.37 -11.03
N GLU A 159 29.44 16.41 -10.17
CA GLU A 159 30.40 16.46 -9.06
C GLU A 159 30.27 15.26 -8.12
N PHE A 160 29.01 14.87 -7.81
CA PHE A 160 28.72 13.70 -6.99
C PHE A 160 29.26 12.40 -7.62
N VAL A 161 28.96 12.16 -8.88
CA VAL A 161 29.38 10.95 -9.60
C VAL A 161 30.90 10.90 -9.78
N GLU A 162 31.55 12.01 -10.08
CA GLU A 162 33.02 12.09 -10.22
C GLU A 162 33.72 11.76 -8.89
N ASP A 163 33.18 12.24 -7.77
CA ASP A 163 33.72 11.94 -6.44
C ASP A 163 33.44 10.49 -6.03
N ALA A 164 32.25 9.96 -6.31
CA ALA A 164 31.88 8.58 -6.02
C ALA A 164 32.76 7.58 -6.82
N LYS A 165 33.16 7.91 -8.03
CA LYS A 165 34.11 7.11 -8.85
C LYS A 165 35.53 7.09 -8.25
N LYS A 166 35.93 8.17 -7.58
CA LYS A 166 37.26 8.25 -6.92
C LYS A 166 37.29 7.51 -5.59
N ARG A 167 36.13 7.36 -4.95
CA ARG A 167 35.99 6.76 -3.60
C ARG A 167 34.88 5.69 -3.58
N PRO A 168 35.05 4.56 -4.31
CA PRO A 168 34.03 3.54 -4.43
C PRO A 168 33.70 2.92 -3.06
N GLY A 169 32.40 2.90 -2.70
CA GLY A 169 31.92 2.34 -1.44
C GLY A 169 32.11 3.23 -0.21
N GLU A 170 32.64 4.45 -0.34
CA GLU A 170 32.82 5.37 0.81
C GLU A 170 31.64 6.31 1.03
N ILE A 171 31.02 6.79 -0.06
CA ILE A 171 29.86 7.68 0.04
C ILE A 171 28.64 6.86 0.43
N SER A 172 27.99 7.29 1.51
CA SER A 172 26.86 6.56 2.09
C SER A 172 25.50 7.10 1.65
N TYR A 173 24.52 6.20 1.54
CA TYR A 173 23.13 6.58 1.36
C TYR A 173 22.20 5.84 2.31
N SER A 174 21.17 6.54 2.79
CA SER A 174 20.10 5.92 3.56
C SER A 174 18.94 5.45 2.67
N SER A 175 18.24 4.42 3.11
CA SER A 175 17.04 3.92 2.45
C SER A 175 15.97 3.49 3.45
N SER A 176 14.81 3.12 2.94
CA SER A 176 13.68 2.56 3.73
C SER A 176 13.78 1.05 3.97
N GLY A 177 14.98 0.47 3.88
CA GLY A 177 15.25 -0.96 4.03
C GLY A 177 15.73 -1.61 2.73
N VAL A 178 16.30 -2.81 2.88
CA VAL A 178 16.86 -3.59 1.75
C VAL A 178 15.72 -3.99 0.80
N TYR A 179 15.92 -3.78 -0.50
CA TYR A 179 14.93 -3.95 -1.58
C TYR A 179 13.67 -3.08 -1.45
N GLY A 180 13.69 -2.11 -0.52
CA GLY A 180 12.66 -1.10 -0.44
C GLY A 180 12.71 -0.08 -1.58
N THR A 181 11.64 0.71 -1.74
CA THR A 181 11.49 1.71 -2.81
C THR A 181 12.72 2.64 -2.93
N LEU A 182 13.19 3.19 -1.81
CA LEU A 182 14.31 4.15 -1.80
C LEU A 182 15.66 3.49 -2.09
N HIS A 183 15.84 2.22 -1.73
CA HIS A 183 17.00 1.43 -2.08
C HIS A 183 17.09 1.25 -3.59
N MET A 184 16.00 0.81 -4.22
CA MET A 184 15.98 0.58 -5.67
C MET A 184 16.28 1.84 -6.47
N ALA A 185 15.78 3.01 -6.07
CA ALA A 185 16.10 4.27 -6.72
C ALA A 185 17.62 4.54 -6.72
N MET A 186 18.28 4.34 -5.57
CA MET A 186 19.73 4.56 -5.46
C MET A 186 20.54 3.52 -6.22
N GLU A 187 20.11 2.24 -6.24
CA GLU A 187 20.78 1.19 -7.02
C GLU A 187 20.65 1.44 -8.54
N MET A 188 19.52 1.96 -9.01
CA MET A 188 19.37 2.37 -10.41
C MET A 188 20.36 3.48 -10.78
N LEU A 189 20.56 4.47 -9.90
CA LEU A 189 21.58 5.52 -10.10
C LEU A 189 22.99 4.89 -10.08
N SER A 190 23.30 4.06 -9.09
CA SER A 190 24.61 3.42 -8.94
C SER A 190 24.96 2.61 -10.19
N HIS A 191 24.02 1.82 -10.69
CA HIS A 191 24.21 1.01 -11.91
C HIS A 191 24.37 1.90 -13.15
N SER A 192 23.49 2.88 -13.36
CA SER A 192 23.50 3.75 -14.54
C SER A 192 24.74 4.67 -14.60
N ALA A 193 25.23 5.11 -13.46
CA ALA A 193 26.41 5.97 -13.36
C ALA A 193 27.74 5.21 -13.24
N GLY A 194 27.70 3.88 -13.06
CA GLY A 194 28.89 3.05 -12.84
C GLY A 194 29.63 3.44 -11.56
N ILE A 195 28.89 3.63 -10.44
CA ILE A 195 29.44 4.01 -9.14
C ILE A 195 29.07 2.97 -8.07
N SER A 196 29.86 2.91 -7.01
CA SER A 196 29.61 2.08 -5.84
C SER A 196 29.36 2.98 -4.63
N LEU A 197 28.22 2.79 -3.94
CA LEU A 197 27.83 3.54 -2.78
C LEU A 197 27.66 2.61 -1.57
N LYS A 198 27.83 3.14 -0.36
CA LYS A 198 27.60 2.40 0.90
C LYS A 198 26.15 2.49 1.32
N HIS A 199 25.41 1.41 1.18
CA HIS A 199 24.03 1.34 1.63
C HIS A 199 23.92 1.25 3.15
N VAL A 200 23.09 2.12 3.74
CA VAL A 200 22.74 2.12 5.18
C VAL A 200 21.21 2.03 5.30
N PRO A 201 20.66 0.81 5.52
CA PRO A 201 19.22 0.62 5.59
C PRO A 201 18.64 1.10 6.92
N TYR A 202 17.49 1.76 6.86
CA TYR A 202 16.67 2.18 8.00
C TYR A 202 15.28 1.53 7.93
N ALA A 203 14.50 1.65 9.01
CA ALA A 203 13.16 1.05 9.08
C ALA A 203 12.13 1.71 8.15
N GLY A 204 12.45 2.87 7.55
CA GLY A 204 11.57 3.60 6.66
C GLY A 204 12.13 4.99 6.31
N ALA A 205 11.39 5.74 5.48
CA ALA A 205 11.83 7.06 4.99
C ALA A 205 11.99 8.11 6.10
N GLY A 206 11.17 8.08 7.16
CA GLY A 206 11.31 8.99 8.30
C GLY A 206 12.67 8.84 9.01
N PRO A 207 13.02 7.66 9.55
CA PRO A 207 14.34 7.40 10.12
C PRO A 207 15.50 7.65 9.13
N ALA A 208 15.34 7.31 7.85
CA ALA A 208 16.36 7.59 6.82
C ALA A 208 16.59 9.11 6.64
N LEU A 209 15.52 9.89 6.65
CA LEU A 209 15.58 11.36 6.63
C LEU A 209 16.29 11.92 7.87
N THR A 210 15.97 11.42 9.06
CA THR A 210 16.64 11.84 10.30
C THR A 210 18.15 11.59 10.22
N ALA A 211 18.55 10.45 9.66
CA ALA A 211 19.95 10.10 9.52
C ALA A 211 20.73 11.05 8.59
N ILE A 212 20.16 11.44 7.44
CA ILE A 212 20.83 12.39 6.54
C ILE A 212 20.84 13.80 7.15
N LEU A 213 19.78 14.24 7.82
CA LEU A 213 19.74 15.53 8.50
C LEU A 213 20.76 15.62 9.64
N GLY A 214 21.03 14.50 10.33
CA GLY A 214 22.06 14.39 11.36
C GLY A 214 23.48 14.17 10.82
N GLY A 215 23.67 14.12 9.50
CA GLY A 215 25.00 13.91 8.89
C GLY A 215 25.54 12.47 9.02
N HIS A 216 24.72 11.51 9.48
CA HIS A 216 25.12 10.10 9.65
C HIS A 216 25.24 9.36 8.30
N VAL A 217 24.65 9.90 7.26
CA VAL A 217 24.78 9.46 5.87
C VAL A 217 24.87 10.68 4.96
N ASP A 218 25.38 10.49 3.76
CA ASP A 218 25.68 11.58 2.82
C ASP A 218 24.50 11.95 1.93
N THR A 219 23.73 10.92 1.53
CA THR A 219 22.70 11.06 0.49
C THR A 219 21.44 10.25 0.81
N LEU A 220 20.34 10.63 0.13
CA LEU A 220 19.05 9.96 0.24
C LEU A 220 18.26 10.13 -1.06
N ALA A 221 17.59 9.09 -1.53
CA ALA A 221 16.47 9.19 -2.44
C ALA A 221 15.15 9.18 -1.64
N SER A 222 14.23 10.11 -1.89
CA SER A 222 12.94 10.12 -1.18
C SER A 222 11.83 10.82 -1.97
N GLY A 223 10.59 10.62 -1.53
CA GLY A 223 9.44 11.32 -2.12
C GLY A 223 9.44 12.82 -1.82
N PRO A 224 8.91 13.65 -2.71
CA PRO A 224 8.88 15.12 -2.58
C PRO A 224 8.30 15.59 -1.25
N ALA A 225 7.18 15.03 -0.81
CA ALA A 225 6.51 15.41 0.44
C ALA A 225 7.42 15.30 1.69
N VAL A 226 8.37 14.37 1.67
CA VAL A 226 9.31 14.13 2.77
C VAL A 226 10.47 15.12 2.75
N VAL A 227 11.05 15.42 1.57
CA VAL A 227 12.31 16.18 1.47
C VAL A 227 12.13 17.67 1.19
N ILE A 228 11.06 18.12 0.53
CA ILE A 228 10.84 19.53 0.16
C ILE A 228 10.88 20.48 1.36
N PRO A 229 10.27 20.20 2.52
CA PRO A 229 10.37 21.09 3.67
C PRO A 229 11.83 21.33 4.11
N HIS A 230 12.67 20.31 4.04
CA HIS A 230 14.09 20.38 4.42
C HIS A 230 14.98 21.01 3.35
N ILE A 231 14.60 20.87 2.07
CA ILE A 231 15.22 21.61 0.95
C ILE A 231 14.95 23.10 1.11
N LYS A 232 13.69 23.49 1.36
CA LYS A 232 13.32 24.90 1.60
C LYS A 232 13.99 25.49 2.84
N ALA A 233 14.25 24.65 3.86
CA ALA A 233 14.98 25.05 5.07
C ALA A 233 16.51 25.07 4.87
N GLY A 234 17.04 24.78 3.68
CA GLY A 234 18.47 24.77 3.37
C GLY A 234 19.27 23.64 4.02
N LYS A 235 18.60 22.64 4.60
CA LYS A 235 19.25 21.49 5.27
C LYS A 235 19.61 20.35 4.31
N LEU A 236 18.89 20.27 3.19
CA LEU A 236 19.12 19.31 2.11
C LEU A 236 19.30 20.08 0.80
N ARG A 237 20.18 19.58 -0.05
CA ARG A 237 20.37 20.07 -1.42
C ARG A 237 19.85 19.02 -2.40
N PRO A 238 18.83 19.34 -3.24
CA PRO A 238 18.40 18.46 -4.31
C PRO A 238 19.40 18.51 -5.45
N LEU A 239 19.74 17.35 -6.01
CA LEU A 239 20.65 17.28 -7.16
C LEU A 239 19.94 16.86 -8.44
N ALA A 240 18.95 15.97 -8.38
CA ALA A 240 18.14 15.54 -9.51
C ALA A 240 16.83 14.86 -9.07
N GLY A 241 15.91 14.65 -10.01
CA GLY A 241 14.72 13.84 -9.86
C GLY A 241 14.70 12.64 -10.81
N TRP A 242 14.05 11.55 -10.39
CA TRP A 242 13.85 10.36 -11.24
C TRP A 242 12.63 10.44 -12.15
N GLY A 243 11.95 11.58 -12.25
CA GLY A 243 10.78 11.73 -13.11
C GLY A 243 11.10 11.95 -14.57
N ALA A 244 10.14 11.66 -15.46
CA ALA A 244 10.20 12.07 -16.87
C ALA A 244 10.20 13.59 -17.04
N LYS A 245 9.65 14.30 -16.03
CA LYS A 245 9.60 15.77 -15.97
C LYS A 245 10.07 16.25 -14.61
N ARG A 246 10.54 17.48 -14.54
CA ARG A 246 10.89 18.14 -13.28
C ARG A 246 9.68 18.24 -12.35
N VAL A 247 9.91 18.15 -11.06
CA VAL A 247 8.86 18.35 -10.04
C VAL A 247 8.45 19.83 -10.03
N ALA A 248 7.16 20.11 -10.15
CA ALA A 248 6.65 21.49 -10.25
C ALA A 248 7.06 22.40 -9.07
N SER A 249 7.21 21.83 -7.86
CA SER A 249 7.68 22.57 -6.68
C SER A 249 9.20 22.72 -6.59
N LEU A 250 9.96 22.15 -7.54
CA LEU A 250 11.42 22.21 -7.65
C LEU A 250 11.82 22.41 -9.12
N PRO A 251 11.40 23.53 -9.78
CA PRO A 251 11.55 23.71 -11.21
C PRO A 251 13.02 23.82 -11.67
N ASP A 252 13.92 24.21 -10.77
CA ASP A 252 15.36 24.33 -11.06
C ASP A 252 16.12 23.01 -10.91
N VAL A 253 15.49 21.95 -10.35
CA VAL A 253 16.11 20.65 -10.16
C VAL A 253 15.93 19.81 -11.43
N PRO A 254 17.02 19.43 -12.12
CA PRO A 254 16.93 18.67 -13.36
C PRO A 254 16.46 17.24 -13.10
N THR A 255 15.96 16.57 -14.11
CA THR A 255 15.75 15.12 -14.08
C THR A 255 17.04 14.38 -14.42
N PHE A 256 17.17 13.12 -13.99
CA PHE A 256 18.29 12.27 -14.42
C PHE A 256 18.33 12.11 -15.95
N LYS A 257 17.17 12.05 -16.62
CA LYS A 257 17.09 11.99 -18.08
C LYS A 257 17.68 13.24 -18.75
N GLU A 258 17.41 14.45 -18.22
CA GLU A 258 18.03 15.68 -18.70
C GLU A 258 19.55 15.69 -18.52
N LEU A 259 20.07 14.93 -17.55
CA LEU A 259 21.50 14.78 -17.28
C LEU A 259 22.15 13.62 -18.04
N GLY A 260 21.42 12.93 -18.90
CA GLY A 260 21.92 11.83 -19.75
C GLY A 260 21.89 10.45 -19.11
N TYR A 261 21.24 10.30 -17.96
CA TYR A 261 20.98 8.99 -17.33
C TYR A 261 19.58 8.50 -17.70
N ASP A 262 19.47 7.42 -18.45
CA ASP A 262 18.18 6.85 -18.84
C ASP A 262 17.57 6.02 -17.69
N ILE A 263 17.24 6.70 -16.61
CA ILE A 263 16.58 6.14 -15.44
C ILE A 263 15.33 6.95 -15.10
N GLU A 264 14.27 6.24 -14.75
CA GLU A 264 13.00 6.81 -14.33
C GLU A 264 12.42 5.96 -13.19
N PHE A 265 12.03 6.58 -12.10
CA PHE A 265 11.50 5.88 -10.95
C PHE A 265 10.53 6.74 -10.16
N TYR A 266 9.37 6.16 -9.85
CA TYR A 266 8.33 6.81 -9.07
C TYR A 266 8.08 6.06 -7.77
N ILE A 267 7.99 6.81 -6.68
CA ILE A 267 7.39 6.31 -5.46
C ILE A 267 5.89 6.51 -5.58
N TRP A 268 5.17 5.43 -5.79
CA TRP A 268 3.71 5.49 -5.82
C TRP A 268 3.12 4.91 -4.54
N ALA A 269 1.98 5.45 -4.12
CA ALA A 269 1.18 4.97 -3.02
C ALA A 269 -0.18 4.48 -3.52
N GLY A 270 -0.55 3.28 -3.15
CA GLY A 270 -1.82 2.67 -3.52
C GLY A 270 -2.53 2.07 -2.33
N LEU A 271 -3.86 2.14 -2.36
CA LEU A 271 -4.73 1.48 -1.39
C LEU A 271 -5.11 0.09 -1.92
N PHE A 272 -4.98 -0.92 -1.05
CA PHE A 272 -5.26 -2.33 -1.37
C PHE A 272 -6.15 -2.96 -0.31
N ALA A 273 -6.86 -4.02 -0.71
CA ALA A 273 -7.58 -4.91 0.18
C ALA A 273 -7.09 -6.36 0.02
N PRO A 274 -7.33 -7.25 1.00
CA PRO A 274 -7.13 -8.69 0.85
C PRO A 274 -7.95 -9.25 -0.33
N ARG A 275 -7.40 -10.23 -1.03
CA ARG A 275 -8.14 -10.96 -2.08
C ARG A 275 -9.39 -11.62 -1.49
N GLY A 276 -10.48 -11.59 -2.23
CA GLY A 276 -11.76 -12.14 -1.79
C GLY A 276 -12.65 -11.13 -1.04
N THR A 277 -12.20 -9.88 -0.87
CA THR A 277 -13.08 -8.82 -0.34
C THR A 277 -14.29 -8.65 -1.25
N PRO A 278 -15.54 -8.70 -0.72
CA PRO A 278 -16.77 -8.69 -1.51
C PRO A 278 -16.90 -7.45 -2.41
N ALA A 279 -17.41 -7.63 -3.63
CA ALA A 279 -17.53 -6.55 -4.61
C ALA A 279 -18.30 -5.32 -4.10
N PRO A 280 -19.43 -5.44 -3.37
CA PRO A 280 -20.13 -4.28 -2.81
C PRO A 280 -19.28 -3.49 -1.78
N VAL A 281 -18.46 -4.19 -0.99
CA VAL A 281 -17.51 -3.59 -0.03
C VAL A 281 -16.41 -2.84 -0.79
N MET A 282 -15.82 -3.49 -1.80
CA MET A 282 -14.80 -2.87 -2.65
C MET A 282 -15.29 -1.60 -3.35
N GLN A 283 -16.53 -1.64 -3.87
CA GLN A 283 -17.13 -0.47 -4.50
C GLN A 283 -17.28 0.67 -3.49
N LYS A 284 -17.82 0.39 -2.30
CA LYS A 284 -18.03 1.40 -1.27
C LYS A 284 -16.72 2.02 -0.76
N VAL A 285 -15.67 1.21 -0.65
CA VAL A 285 -14.33 1.73 -0.30
C VAL A 285 -13.79 2.61 -1.43
N ARG A 286 -13.90 2.22 -2.71
CA ARG A 286 -13.49 3.06 -3.85
C ARG A 286 -14.18 4.41 -3.90
N GLU A 287 -15.49 4.42 -3.67
CA GLU A 287 -16.30 5.65 -3.67
C GLU A 287 -15.95 6.59 -2.51
N SER A 288 -15.26 6.09 -1.48
CA SER A 288 -14.86 6.87 -0.31
C SER A 288 -13.45 7.45 -0.38
N VAL A 289 -12.66 7.04 -1.36
CA VAL A 289 -11.28 7.49 -1.61
C VAL A 289 -11.29 8.61 -2.66
#